data_5382fa04c96d03a4a86efa30ca5ae506
#
_entry.id   5382fa04c96d03a4a86efa30ca5ae506
#
_cell.length_a   1.000
_cell.length_b   1.000
_cell.length_c   1.000
_cell.angle_alpha   90.00
_cell.angle_beta   90.00
_cell.angle_gamma   90.00
#
_symmetry.space_group_name_H-M   'P 1'
#
loop_
_entity.id
_entity.type
_entity.pdbx_description
1 polymer ?
#
loop_
_entity_poly.entity_id
_entity_poly.type
_entity_poly.pdbx_seq_one_letter_code
_entity_poly.pdbx_strand_id
1 'polypeptide(L)'
;NEWTVNQWIKKAILLSFRVNKMKTSKGPYATWYDKVDGKTQKWNEKKLIQAGFRSVPNGVVRKGAFIAKNVVLMPSFVNIGAYVDEGSMIDTWASVGSCAQVGKNCHISGGAGIGGVLEPLQANPVIIEDNCFVGARAEIAEGVIVEKGSVLSMGVYIGASTKIVDRMTGEITYGKVPAYSVVVPGTLPSKNNPGDPSLYCVVIVKKVDEKTRSKTSINDLLRD
;
A
#
# COMPACT_ATOMS: atom_id res chain seq x y z
N ASN A 1 12.19 6.39 14.17
CA ASN A 1 12.59 5.00 13.93
C ASN A 1 13.00 4.88 12.47
N GLU A 2 14.14 4.27 12.23
CA GLU A 2 14.64 4.02 10.87
C GLU A 2 14.20 2.61 10.43
N TRP A 3 13.63 2.50 9.22
CA TRP A 3 13.24 1.22 8.66
C TRP A 3 14.44 0.44 8.15
N THR A 4 14.59 -0.80 8.57
CA THR A 4 15.65 -1.71 8.10
C THR A 4 15.04 -2.82 7.24
N VAL A 5 15.55 -2.95 6.02
CA VAL A 5 15.05 -3.95 5.06
C VAL A 5 15.74 -5.29 5.24
N ASN A 6 14.97 -6.32 5.55
CA ASN A 6 15.44 -7.70 5.67
C ASN A 6 15.60 -8.37 4.29
N GLN A 7 16.66 -8.05 3.56
CA GLN A 7 16.91 -8.55 2.20
C GLN A 7 16.91 -10.08 2.09
N TRP A 8 17.27 -10.80 3.15
CA TRP A 8 17.27 -12.25 3.18
C TRP A 8 15.87 -12.84 3.03
N ILE A 9 14.81 -12.17 3.53
CA ILE A 9 13.41 -12.62 3.37
C ILE A 9 13.01 -12.58 1.89
N LYS A 10 13.33 -11.49 1.18
CA LYS A 10 13.08 -11.36 -0.25
C LYS A 10 13.78 -12.47 -1.04
N LYS A 11 15.06 -12.72 -0.73
CA LYS A 11 15.82 -13.83 -1.34
C LYS A 11 15.17 -15.18 -1.08
N ALA A 12 14.71 -15.44 0.15
CA ALA A 12 14.02 -16.67 0.51
C ALA A 12 12.73 -16.88 -0.29
N ILE A 13 11.94 -15.83 -0.48
CA ILE A 13 10.71 -15.88 -1.29
C ILE A 13 11.05 -16.19 -2.76
N LEU A 14 12.04 -15.51 -3.35
CA LEU A 14 12.48 -15.78 -4.73
C LEU A 14 12.99 -17.20 -4.91
N LEU A 15 13.75 -17.74 -3.95
CA LEU A 15 14.19 -19.13 -3.96
C LEU A 15 13.01 -20.09 -3.84
N SER A 16 12.00 -19.77 -3.04
CA SER A 16 10.80 -20.60 -2.90
C SER A 16 10.09 -20.81 -4.25
N PHE A 17 10.07 -19.80 -5.12
CA PHE A 17 9.49 -19.91 -6.46
C PHE A 17 10.27 -20.88 -7.37
N ARG A 18 11.57 -21.07 -7.12
CA ARG A 18 12.40 -22.03 -7.87
C ARG A 18 12.22 -23.46 -7.40
N VAL A 19 12.08 -23.68 -6.08
CA VAL A 19 11.98 -25.03 -5.50
C VAL A 19 10.55 -25.56 -5.50
N ASN A 20 9.53 -24.69 -5.46
CA ASN A 20 8.14 -25.11 -5.51
C ASN A 20 7.71 -25.41 -6.95
N LYS A 21 7.05 -26.56 -7.12
CA LYS A 21 6.42 -26.93 -8.40
C LYS A 21 5.07 -26.23 -8.56
N MET A 22 4.70 -26.00 -9.81
CA MET A 22 3.34 -25.60 -10.17
C MET A 22 2.35 -26.68 -9.71
N LYS A 23 1.23 -26.26 -9.16
CA LYS A 23 0.17 -27.16 -8.70
C LYS A 23 -1.20 -26.56 -8.95
N THR A 24 -2.15 -27.47 -9.15
CA THR A 24 -3.54 -27.11 -9.31
C THR A 24 -4.18 -26.85 -7.94
N SER A 25 -4.97 -25.80 -7.86
CA SER A 25 -5.78 -25.44 -6.71
C SER A 25 -7.22 -25.26 -7.17
N LYS A 26 -8.17 -26.00 -6.58
CA LYS A 26 -9.58 -25.91 -6.89
C LYS A 26 -10.30 -24.99 -5.92
N GLY A 27 -11.17 -24.14 -6.43
CA GLY A 27 -12.07 -23.31 -5.69
C GLY A 27 -13.53 -23.48 -6.15
N PRO A 28 -14.48 -22.75 -5.55
CA PRO A 28 -15.89 -22.94 -5.81
C PRO A 28 -16.33 -22.55 -7.24
N TYR A 29 -15.58 -21.69 -7.90
CA TYR A 29 -15.94 -21.15 -9.22
C TYR A 29 -14.79 -21.17 -10.24
N ALA A 30 -13.57 -21.55 -9.82
CA ALA A 30 -12.41 -21.60 -10.70
C ALA A 30 -11.38 -22.64 -10.26
N THR A 31 -10.46 -22.94 -11.16
CA THR A 31 -9.26 -23.71 -10.87
C THR A 31 -8.05 -22.86 -11.20
N TRP A 32 -7.12 -22.79 -10.28
CA TRP A 32 -5.89 -22.04 -10.42
C TRP A 32 -4.69 -22.95 -10.58
N TYR A 33 -3.64 -22.46 -11.20
CA TYR A 33 -2.39 -23.18 -11.40
C TYR A 33 -1.22 -22.28 -11.04
N ASP A 34 -0.66 -22.45 -9.84
CA ASP A 34 0.37 -21.56 -9.27
C ASP A 34 1.31 -22.35 -8.35
N LYS A 35 2.43 -21.72 -8.00
CA LYS A 35 3.40 -22.23 -7.03
C LYS A 35 3.04 -21.90 -5.58
N VAL A 36 2.22 -20.91 -5.35
CA VAL A 36 1.87 -20.38 -4.03
C VAL A 36 0.39 -20.58 -3.74
N ASP A 37 0.09 -21.25 -2.65
CA ASP A 37 -1.30 -21.45 -2.19
C ASP A 37 -1.94 -20.14 -1.75
N GLY A 38 -3.26 -20.08 -1.79
CA GLY A 38 -4.03 -19.12 -1.02
C GLY A 38 -3.85 -19.35 0.49
N LYS A 39 -3.69 -18.26 1.25
CA LYS A 39 -3.43 -18.33 2.69
C LYS A 39 -4.50 -19.10 3.46
N THR A 40 -5.76 -18.86 3.13
CA THR A 40 -6.93 -19.42 3.86
C THR A 40 -7.49 -20.68 3.23
N GLN A 41 -6.97 -21.12 2.09
CA GLN A 41 -7.55 -22.17 1.25
C GLN A 41 -7.82 -23.51 1.99
N LYS A 42 -6.99 -23.81 3.01
CA LYS A 42 -7.09 -25.05 3.80
C LYS A 42 -7.49 -24.76 5.25
N TRP A 43 -8.03 -23.58 5.55
CA TRP A 43 -8.42 -23.22 6.90
C TRP A 43 -9.89 -23.64 7.15
N ASN A 44 -10.12 -24.14 8.34
CA ASN A 44 -11.47 -24.36 8.87
C ASN A 44 -11.96 -23.12 9.63
N GLU A 45 -13.23 -23.12 9.99
CA GLU A 45 -13.86 -22.01 10.71
C GLU A 45 -13.13 -21.64 12.01
N LYS A 46 -12.74 -22.62 12.81
CA LYS A 46 -11.98 -22.38 14.05
C LYS A 46 -10.71 -21.57 13.81
N LYS A 47 -9.98 -21.88 12.73
CA LYS A 47 -8.75 -21.16 12.37
C LYS A 47 -9.03 -19.76 11.85
N LEU A 48 -10.13 -19.56 11.11
CA LEU A 48 -10.59 -18.23 10.66
C LEU A 48 -10.97 -17.34 11.85
N ILE A 49 -11.73 -17.87 12.80
CA ILE A 49 -12.10 -17.17 14.05
C ILE A 49 -10.85 -16.78 14.84
N GLN A 50 -9.90 -17.70 14.99
CA GLN A 50 -8.64 -17.44 15.70
C GLN A 50 -7.79 -16.35 15.01
N ALA A 51 -7.78 -16.31 13.69
CA ALA A 51 -7.06 -15.31 12.91
C ALA A 51 -7.64 -13.91 13.06
N GLY A 52 -8.96 -13.80 13.26
CA GLY A 52 -9.65 -12.59 13.69
C GLY A 52 -9.76 -11.48 12.64
N PHE A 53 -9.48 -11.75 11.37
CA PHE A 53 -9.73 -10.81 10.28
C PHE A 53 -10.97 -11.22 9.48
N ARG A 54 -11.61 -10.25 8.83
CA ARG A 54 -12.74 -10.46 7.93
C ARG A 54 -12.25 -10.46 6.48
N SER A 55 -12.62 -11.48 5.72
CA SER A 55 -12.39 -11.52 4.27
C SER A 55 -13.71 -11.71 3.55
N VAL A 56 -14.05 -10.78 2.68
CA VAL A 56 -15.22 -10.86 1.80
C VAL A 56 -14.94 -11.88 0.69
N PRO A 57 -15.96 -12.55 0.10
CA PRO A 57 -15.75 -13.40 -1.06
C PRO A 57 -14.91 -12.71 -2.14
N ASN A 58 -14.01 -13.45 -2.77
CA ASN A 58 -13.04 -12.97 -3.75
C ASN A 58 -11.87 -12.10 -3.20
N GLY A 59 -11.76 -11.91 -1.89
CA GLY A 59 -10.54 -11.42 -1.28
C GLY A 59 -9.44 -12.48 -1.39
N VAL A 60 -8.29 -12.14 -2.02
CA VAL A 60 -7.18 -13.07 -2.26
C VAL A 60 -5.99 -12.71 -1.38
N VAL A 61 -5.58 -13.63 -0.53
CA VAL A 61 -4.33 -13.51 0.24
C VAL A 61 -3.42 -14.67 -0.11
N ARG A 62 -2.23 -14.39 -0.61
CA ARG A 62 -1.23 -15.42 -0.89
C ARG A 62 -0.58 -15.93 0.41
N LYS A 63 -0.28 -17.24 0.47
CA LYS A 63 0.46 -17.83 1.58
C LYS A 63 1.80 -17.11 1.74
N GLY A 64 2.17 -16.77 3.00
CA GLY A 64 3.35 -15.97 3.30
C GLY A 64 3.07 -14.49 3.56
N ALA A 65 1.86 -13.99 3.24
CA ALA A 65 1.42 -12.70 3.74
C ALA A 65 0.95 -12.79 5.20
N PHE A 66 1.06 -11.69 5.94
CA PHE A 66 0.51 -11.57 7.29
C PHE A 66 -0.69 -10.62 7.28
N ILE A 67 -1.78 -11.04 7.93
CA ILE A 67 -2.99 -10.24 8.14
C ILE A 67 -3.29 -10.28 9.64
N ALA A 68 -3.29 -9.12 10.27
CA ALA A 68 -3.57 -8.99 11.69
C ALA A 68 -5.07 -9.10 12.02
N LYS A 69 -5.40 -9.12 13.30
CA LYS A 69 -6.79 -9.10 13.78
C LYS A 69 -7.48 -7.80 13.37
N ASN A 70 -8.80 -7.85 13.28
CA ASN A 70 -9.66 -6.72 12.96
C ASN A 70 -9.39 -6.07 11.58
N VAL A 71 -8.55 -6.69 10.74
CA VAL A 71 -8.39 -6.27 9.35
C VAL A 71 -9.63 -6.65 8.55
N VAL A 72 -10.04 -5.76 7.66
CA VAL A 72 -11.10 -6.03 6.68
C VAL A 72 -10.50 -6.09 5.29
N LEU A 73 -10.67 -7.24 4.63
CA LEU A 73 -10.32 -7.44 3.23
C LEU A 73 -11.60 -7.48 2.41
N MET A 74 -11.84 -6.45 1.63
CA MET A 74 -12.84 -6.48 0.56
C MET A 74 -12.30 -7.35 -0.59
N PRO A 75 -13.00 -7.54 -1.70
CA PRO A 75 -12.46 -8.23 -2.87
C PRO A 75 -11.17 -7.52 -3.35
N SER A 76 -10.04 -7.95 -2.82
CA SER A 76 -8.74 -7.30 -2.93
C SER A 76 -7.64 -8.35 -3.05
N PHE A 77 -6.40 -7.93 -3.28
CA PHE A 77 -5.28 -8.83 -3.44
C PHE A 77 -4.15 -8.47 -2.49
N VAL A 78 -3.71 -9.43 -1.66
CA VAL A 78 -2.55 -9.29 -0.78
C VAL A 78 -1.49 -10.32 -1.14
N ASN A 79 -0.35 -9.84 -1.63
CA ASN A 79 0.70 -10.69 -2.18
C ASN A 79 1.60 -11.30 -1.08
N ILE A 80 2.39 -12.30 -1.48
CA ILE A 80 3.35 -12.99 -0.60
C ILE A 80 4.34 -12.02 0.05
N GLY A 81 4.60 -12.21 1.34
CA GLY A 81 5.50 -11.37 2.13
C GLY A 81 4.90 -10.05 2.59
N ALA A 82 3.73 -9.66 2.09
CA ALA A 82 3.04 -8.45 2.54
C ALA A 82 2.60 -8.57 4.01
N TYR A 83 2.57 -7.44 4.67
CA TYR A 83 2.11 -7.29 6.07
C TYR A 83 0.99 -6.26 6.12
N VAL A 84 -0.13 -6.62 6.74
CA VAL A 84 -1.26 -5.71 6.99
C VAL A 84 -1.59 -5.76 8.47
N ASP A 85 -1.41 -4.65 9.16
CA ASP A 85 -1.58 -4.55 10.60
C ASP A 85 -3.02 -4.27 11.04
N GLU A 86 -3.24 -4.37 12.32
CA GLU A 86 -4.54 -4.37 13.01
C GLU A 86 -5.42 -3.18 12.64
N GLY A 87 -6.72 -3.44 12.46
CA GLY A 87 -7.73 -2.42 12.22
C GLY A 87 -7.72 -1.80 10.82
N SER A 88 -6.80 -2.23 9.95
CA SER A 88 -6.71 -1.70 8.58
C SER A 88 -7.75 -2.30 7.64
N MET A 89 -8.12 -1.54 6.62
CA MET A 89 -8.99 -1.99 5.54
C MET A 89 -8.26 -1.96 4.20
N ILE A 90 -8.34 -3.09 3.48
CA ILE A 90 -7.93 -3.18 2.07
C ILE A 90 -9.22 -3.27 1.26
N ASP A 91 -9.57 -2.16 0.62
CA ASP A 91 -10.87 -1.98 -0.02
C ASP A 91 -10.94 -2.65 -1.40
N THR A 92 -12.09 -2.54 -2.04
CA THR A 92 -12.44 -3.24 -3.28
C THR A 92 -11.44 -2.98 -4.39
N TRP A 93 -10.90 -4.05 -4.97
CA TRP A 93 -9.88 -4.04 -6.02
C TRP A 93 -8.56 -3.34 -5.67
N ALA A 94 -8.33 -3.03 -4.40
CA ALA A 94 -7.02 -2.60 -3.96
C ALA A 94 -6.03 -3.77 -3.92
N SER A 95 -4.74 -3.46 -4.07
CA SER A 95 -3.68 -4.45 -4.01
C SER A 95 -2.59 -4.04 -3.03
N VAL A 96 -2.10 -5.01 -2.26
CA VAL A 96 -0.90 -4.88 -1.43
C VAL A 96 0.17 -5.79 -2.04
N GLY A 97 1.16 -5.18 -2.64
CA GLY A 97 2.23 -5.85 -3.37
C GLY A 97 3.14 -6.68 -2.46
N SER A 98 3.99 -7.48 -3.09
CA SER A 98 4.90 -8.39 -2.37
C SER A 98 5.81 -7.64 -1.40
N CYS A 99 5.86 -8.10 -0.17
CA CYS A 99 6.65 -7.53 0.94
C CYS A 99 6.26 -6.10 1.36
N ALA A 100 5.25 -5.47 0.77
CA ALA A 100 4.77 -4.16 1.21
C ALA A 100 4.24 -4.23 2.65
N GLN A 101 4.42 -3.13 3.39
CA GLN A 101 4.04 -3.03 4.79
C GLN A 101 2.93 -1.99 4.95
N VAL A 102 1.81 -2.39 5.53
CA VAL A 102 0.69 -1.51 5.88
C VAL A 102 0.51 -1.54 7.38
N GLY A 103 0.64 -0.39 8.02
CA GLY A 103 0.52 -0.18 9.45
C GLY A 103 -0.92 -0.31 9.97
N LYS A 104 -1.12 0.09 11.23
CA LYS A 104 -2.42 -0.01 11.92
C LYS A 104 -3.40 1.05 11.45
N ASN A 105 -4.69 0.68 11.49
CA ASN A 105 -5.80 1.61 11.23
C ASN A 105 -5.66 2.39 9.92
N CYS A 106 -5.04 1.76 8.90
CA CYS A 106 -4.93 2.34 7.57
C CYS A 106 -6.16 2.01 6.74
N HIS A 107 -6.51 2.92 5.82
CA HIS A 107 -7.49 2.66 4.80
C HIS A 107 -6.84 2.74 3.41
N ILE A 108 -6.74 1.60 2.73
CA ILE A 108 -6.30 1.51 1.35
C ILE A 108 -7.55 1.44 0.49
N SER A 109 -7.92 2.56 -0.11
CA SER A 109 -9.21 2.73 -0.78
C SER A 109 -9.32 1.95 -2.09
N GLY A 110 -10.52 1.91 -2.64
CA GLY A 110 -10.86 1.10 -3.82
C GLY A 110 -9.91 1.30 -5.00
N GLY A 111 -9.36 0.19 -5.48
CA GLY A 111 -8.43 0.16 -6.61
C GLY A 111 -7.10 0.85 -6.38
N ALA A 112 -6.75 1.22 -5.15
CA ALA A 112 -5.42 1.74 -4.85
C ALA A 112 -4.38 0.60 -4.87
N GLY A 113 -3.17 0.91 -5.33
CA GLY A 113 -2.07 -0.03 -5.42
C GLY A 113 -0.92 0.32 -4.48
N ILE A 114 -0.47 -0.67 -3.70
CA ILE A 114 0.74 -0.59 -2.91
C ILE A 114 1.77 -1.51 -3.54
N GLY A 115 2.81 -0.93 -4.11
CA GLY A 115 3.79 -1.62 -4.95
C GLY A 115 4.61 -2.68 -4.21
N GLY A 116 4.94 -3.74 -4.92
CA GLY A 116 5.76 -4.84 -4.43
C GLY A 116 7.23 -4.75 -4.82
N VAL A 117 8.03 -5.75 -4.40
CA VAL A 117 9.48 -5.77 -4.60
C VAL A 117 10.01 -6.95 -5.43
N LEU A 118 9.14 -7.87 -5.87
CA LEU A 118 9.59 -9.12 -6.50
C LEU A 118 9.64 -9.03 -8.02
N GLU A 119 8.64 -8.42 -8.65
CA GLU A 119 8.53 -8.35 -10.11
C GLU A 119 7.92 -7.00 -10.53
N PRO A 120 8.72 -6.05 -11.05
CA PRO A 120 10.17 -6.09 -11.15
C PRO A 120 10.86 -6.04 -9.78
N LEU A 121 12.12 -6.49 -9.72
CA LEU A 121 12.90 -6.45 -8.48
C LEU A 121 13.11 -5.01 -8.03
N GLN A 122 12.62 -4.69 -6.82
CA GLN A 122 12.84 -3.42 -6.14
C GLN A 122 13.74 -3.63 -4.91
N ALA A 123 14.52 -2.62 -4.56
CA ALA A 123 15.41 -2.68 -3.41
C ALA A 123 14.61 -2.70 -2.09
N ASN A 124 13.69 -1.76 -1.95
CA ASN A 124 12.96 -1.50 -0.72
C ASN A 124 11.45 -1.73 -0.91
N PRO A 125 10.77 -2.30 0.10
CA PRO A 125 9.31 -2.39 0.11
C PRO A 125 8.68 -1.01 0.31
N VAL A 126 7.49 -0.83 -0.24
CA VAL A 126 6.63 0.30 0.12
C VAL A 126 6.17 0.13 1.56
N ILE A 127 6.18 1.24 2.31
CA ILE A 127 5.75 1.29 3.71
C ILE A 127 4.68 2.35 3.85
N ILE A 128 3.51 1.95 4.30
CA ILE A 128 2.44 2.82 4.73
C ILE A 128 2.37 2.71 6.26
N GLU A 129 2.77 3.74 6.97
CA GLU A 129 2.74 3.74 8.43
C GLU A 129 1.31 3.88 8.99
N ASP A 130 1.19 3.87 10.32
CA ASP A 130 -0.10 3.84 11.02
C ASP A 130 -1.01 5.04 10.70
N ASN A 131 -2.32 4.81 10.74
CA ASN A 131 -3.37 5.82 10.59
C ASN A 131 -3.36 6.57 9.25
N CYS A 132 -2.77 5.99 8.21
CA CYS A 132 -2.78 6.59 6.88
C CYS A 132 -4.08 6.31 6.12
N PHE A 133 -4.45 7.26 5.27
CA PHE A 133 -5.50 7.11 4.28
C PHE A 133 -4.91 7.21 2.88
N VAL A 134 -5.10 6.18 2.07
CA VAL A 134 -4.70 6.15 0.66
C VAL A 134 -5.95 6.19 -0.19
N GLY A 135 -6.14 7.29 -0.91
CA GLY A 135 -7.33 7.55 -1.73
C GLY A 135 -7.48 6.57 -2.89
N ALA A 136 -8.72 6.46 -3.40
CA ALA A 136 -9.06 5.56 -4.47
C ALA A 136 -8.16 5.75 -5.71
N ARG A 137 -7.74 4.65 -6.33
CA ARG A 137 -6.88 4.65 -7.53
C ARG A 137 -5.54 5.37 -7.35
N ALA A 138 -5.10 5.62 -6.10
CA ALA A 138 -3.73 6.05 -5.86
C ALA A 138 -2.76 4.87 -6.03
N GLU A 139 -1.52 5.16 -6.43
CA GLU A 139 -0.46 4.14 -6.59
C GLU A 139 0.80 4.60 -5.88
N ILE A 140 1.28 3.82 -4.94
CA ILE A 140 2.52 4.07 -4.19
C ILE A 140 3.48 2.92 -4.51
N ALA A 141 4.64 3.24 -5.07
CA ALA A 141 5.56 2.24 -5.60
C ALA A 141 7.03 2.49 -5.19
N GLU A 142 7.93 1.60 -5.61
CA GLU A 142 9.39 1.78 -5.58
C GLU A 142 9.96 2.12 -4.20
N GLY A 143 9.42 1.53 -3.13
CA GLY A 143 9.94 1.69 -1.79
C GLY A 143 9.65 3.02 -1.11
N VAL A 144 8.68 3.76 -1.62
CA VAL A 144 8.20 5.00 -0.99
C VAL A 144 7.68 4.72 0.41
N ILE A 145 8.00 5.60 1.35
CA ILE A 145 7.49 5.56 2.72
C ILE A 145 6.44 6.66 2.89
N VAL A 146 5.25 6.28 3.31
CA VAL A 146 4.20 7.22 3.72
C VAL A 146 4.13 7.19 5.22
N GLU A 147 4.62 8.26 5.87
CA GLU A 147 4.67 8.33 7.31
C GLU A 147 3.28 8.51 7.94
N LYS A 148 3.19 8.15 9.23
CA LYS A 148 1.96 8.04 10.01
C LYS A 148 1.00 9.23 9.85
N GLY A 149 -0.29 8.91 9.84
CA GLY A 149 -1.36 9.90 9.81
C GLY A 149 -1.54 10.66 8.50
N SER A 150 -0.77 10.34 7.47
CA SER A 150 -0.84 11.02 6.18
C SER A 150 -2.12 10.66 5.42
N VAL A 151 -2.59 11.60 4.63
CA VAL A 151 -3.78 11.49 3.77
C VAL A 151 -3.36 11.75 2.33
N LEU A 152 -3.44 10.72 1.50
CA LEU A 152 -3.24 10.84 0.06
C LEU A 152 -4.61 10.87 -0.62
N SER A 153 -4.86 11.88 -1.43
CA SER A 153 -6.13 11.97 -2.17
C SER A 153 -6.19 10.91 -3.29
N MET A 154 -7.35 10.75 -3.87
CA MET A 154 -7.52 9.86 -5.02
C MET A 154 -6.59 10.27 -6.17
N GLY A 155 -6.08 9.28 -6.91
CA GLY A 155 -5.24 9.51 -8.10
C GLY A 155 -3.83 10.04 -7.80
N VAL A 156 -3.35 9.93 -6.58
CA VAL A 156 -1.96 10.25 -6.25
C VAL A 156 -1.05 9.11 -6.70
N TYR A 157 -0.07 9.40 -7.57
CA TYR A 157 0.92 8.44 -8.07
C TYR A 157 2.32 8.80 -7.55
N ILE A 158 2.91 7.97 -6.68
CA ILE A 158 4.23 8.24 -6.10
C ILE A 158 5.17 7.05 -6.32
N GLY A 159 6.24 7.27 -7.08
CA GLY A 159 7.41 6.41 -7.14
C GLY A 159 8.64 7.10 -6.56
N ALA A 160 9.78 6.41 -6.54
CA ALA A 160 11.03 6.92 -5.97
C ALA A 160 11.50 8.24 -6.60
N SER A 161 11.19 8.47 -7.87
CA SER A 161 11.58 9.67 -8.63
C SER A 161 10.49 10.75 -8.69
N THR A 162 9.31 10.48 -8.13
CA THR A 162 8.22 11.47 -8.12
C THR A 162 8.56 12.63 -7.20
N LYS A 163 8.47 13.85 -7.73
CA LYS A 163 8.65 15.06 -6.93
C LYS A 163 7.51 15.22 -5.93
N ILE A 164 7.85 15.40 -4.67
CA ILE A 164 6.93 15.71 -3.57
C ILE A 164 7.18 17.16 -3.20
N VAL A 165 6.24 18.03 -3.52
CA VAL A 165 6.37 19.49 -3.37
C VAL A 165 5.60 19.93 -2.13
N ASP A 166 6.27 20.53 -1.17
CA ASP A 166 5.59 21.21 -0.06
C ASP A 166 5.14 22.60 -0.55
N ARG A 167 3.80 22.80 -0.65
CA ARG A 167 3.22 24.03 -1.17
C ARG A 167 3.55 25.26 -0.33
N MET A 168 3.77 25.07 0.97
CA MET A 168 4.02 26.18 1.88
C MET A 168 5.46 26.68 1.84
N THR A 169 6.40 25.76 1.65
CA THR A 169 7.84 26.06 1.67
C THR A 169 8.48 26.09 0.28
N GLY A 170 7.84 25.45 -0.71
CA GLY A 170 8.41 25.23 -2.03
C GLY A 170 9.48 24.13 -2.04
N GLU A 171 9.73 23.46 -0.93
CA GLU A 171 10.70 22.36 -0.84
C GLU A 171 10.25 21.18 -1.70
N ILE A 172 11.22 20.56 -2.38
CA ILE A 172 11.00 19.35 -3.19
C ILE A 172 11.78 18.20 -2.57
N THR A 173 11.07 17.15 -2.21
CA THR A 173 11.62 15.91 -1.65
C THR A 173 11.24 14.71 -2.50
N TYR A 174 11.79 13.53 -2.19
CA TYR A 174 11.57 12.28 -2.92
C TYR A 174 11.48 11.09 -1.96
N GLY A 175 10.75 10.07 -2.39
CA GLY A 175 10.73 8.75 -1.74
C GLY A 175 10.06 8.69 -0.37
N LYS A 176 9.66 9.84 0.21
CA LYS A 176 9.07 9.88 1.55
C LYS A 176 8.03 10.99 1.67
N VAL A 177 6.82 10.63 2.07
CA VAL A 177 5.76 11.56 2.46
C VAL A 177 5.86 11.77 3.98
N PRO A 178 6.13 13.00 4.46
CA PRO A 178 6.24 13.27 5.89
C PRO A 178 4.94 13.02 6.64
N ALA A 179 5.06 12.70 7.94
CA ALA A 179 3.92 12.42 8.80
C ALA A 179 2.85 13.51 8.77
N TYR A 180 1.58 13.09 8.84
CA TYR A 180 0.42 13.98 8.88
C TYR A 180 0.27 14.94 7.68
N SER A 181 0.91 14.63 6.56
CA SER A 181 0.76 15.39 5.32
C SER A 181 -0.55 15.08 4.62
N VAL A 182 -1.19 16.11 4.07
CA VAL A 182 -2.29 15.98 3.12
C VAL A 182 -1.74 16.22 1.72
N VAL A 183 -1.84 15.19 0.87
CA VAL A 183 -1.17 15.13 -0.43
C VAL A 183 -2.19 14.99 -1.55
N VAL A 184 -2.02 15.78 -2.59
CA VAL A 184 -2.87 15.77 -3.79
C VAL A 184 -2.05 15.68 -5.06
N PRO A 185 -2.62 15.23 -6.19
CA PRO A 185 -1.97 15.34 -7.50
C PRO A 185 -1.72 16.79 -7.88
N GLY A 186 -0.62 17.04 -8.57
CA GLY A 186 -0.29 18.36 -9.07
C GLY A 186 0.63 18.29 -10.29
N THR A 187 1.04 19.45 -10.77
CA THR A 187 2.02 19.59 -11.83
C THR A 187 3.02 20.68 -11.53
N LEU A 188 4.24 20.53 -12.03
CA LEU A 188 5.28 21.55 -11.98
C LEU A 188 5.58 22.04 -13.40
N PRO A 189 5.56 23.35 -13.64
CA PRO A 189 5.99 23.91 -14.92
C PRO A 189 7.49 23.66 -15.14
N SER A 190 7.89 23.65 -16.41
CA SER A 190 9.32 23.62 -16.76
C SER A 190 10.02 24.87 -16.24
N LYS A 191 11.17 24.68 -15.61
CA LYS A 191 12.03 25.81 -15.16
C LYS A 191 12.83 26.42 -16.31
N ASN A 192 13.08 25.64 -17.36
CA ASN A 192 14.02 26.01 -18.42
C ASN A 192 13.31 26.59 -19.66
N ASN A 193 12.09 26.15 -19.92
CA ASN A 193 11.32 26.60 -21.06
C ASN A 193 9.84 26.72 -20.68
N PRO A 194 9.29 27.94 -20.60
CA PRO A 194 7.87 28.15 -20.25
C PRO A 194 6.86 27.51 -21.21
N GLY A 195 7.29 27.17 -22.43
CA GLY A 195 6.45 26.50 -23.44
C GLY A 195 6.39 24.98 -23.29
N ASP A 196 7.21 24.37 -22.43
CA ASP A 196 7.20 22.93 -22.23
C ASP A 196 5.96 22.50 -21.42
N PRO A 197 5.45 21.29 -21.65
CA PRO A 197 4.40 20.72 -20.82
C PRO A 197 4.82 20.63 -19.35
N SER A 198 3.90 20.96 -18.44
CA SER A 198 4.11 20.74 -17.00
C SER A 198 4.21 19.24 -16.71
N LEU A 199 5.11 18.86 -15.83
CA LEU A 199 5.30 17.48 -15.42
C LEU A 199 4.55 17.19 -14.13
N TYR A 200 4.06 15.95 -14.01
CA TYR A 200 3.39 15.45 -12.82
C TYR A 200 4.28 15.57 -11.58
N CYS A 201 3.66 15.97 -10.49
CA CYS A 201 4.22 15.89 -9.15
C CYS A 201 3.10 15.58 -8.16
N VAL A 202 3.45 15.34 -6.91
CA VAL A 202 2.49 15.37 -5.81
C VAL A 202 2.75 16.58 -4.95
N VAL A 203 1.69 17.14 -4.39
CA VAL A 203 1.76 18.38 -3.62
C VAL A 203 1.26 18.14 -2.21
N ILE A 204 2.09 18.44 -1.23
CA ILE A 204 1.66 18.57 0.18
C ILE A 204 0.96 19.91 0.29
N VAL A 205 -0.38 19.90 0.40
CA VAL A 205 -1.18 21.14 0.50
C VAL A 205 -1.23 21.67 1.91
N LYS A 206 -1.14 20.79 2.90
CA LYS A 206 -1.06 21.12 4.31
C LYS A 206 -0.48 19.99 5.14
N LYS A 207 0.01 20.31 6.32
CA LYS A 207 0.35 19.36 7.38
C LYS A 207 -0.56 19.61 8.56
N VAL A 208 -1.09 18.56 9.16
CA VAL A 208 -1.98 18.65 10.32
C VAL A 208 -1.31 17.98 11.52
N ASP A 209 -1.74 18.30 12.73
CA ASP A 209 -1.32 17.57 13.91
C ASP A 209 -2.19 16.32 14.14
N GLU A 210 -1.78 15.47 15.05
CA GLU A 210 -2.48 14.24 15.40
C GLU A 210 -3.91 14.51 15.90
N LYS A 211 -4.10 15.56 16.67
CA LYS A 211 -5.39 15.96 17.22
C LYS A 211 -6.35 16.40 16.11
N THR A 212 -5.88 17.19 15.16
CA THR A 212 -6.65 17.61 13.99
C THR A 212 -6.98 16.40 13.12
N ARG A 213 -5.99 15.53 12.86
CA ARG A 213 -6.18 14.31 12.07
C ARG A 213 -7.23 13.37 12.64
N SER A 214 -7.30 13.24 13.97
CA SER A 214 -8.28 12.37 14.65
C SER A 214 -9.71 12.93 14.69
N LYS A 215 -9.87 14.24 14.56
CA LYS A 215 -11.17 14.94 14.69
C LYS A 215 -11.77 15.38 13.36
N THR A 216 -10.94 15.52 12.32
CA THR A 216 -11.36 16.04 11.02
C THR A 216 -11.63 14.89 10.05
N SER A 217 -12.76 14.92 9.34
CA SER A 217 -13.05 13.92 8.33
C SER A 217 -12.01 13.98 7.18
N ILE A 218 -11.81 12.85 6.49
CA ILE A 218 -10.90 12.79 5.33
C ILE A 218 -11.33 13.81 4.26
N ASN A 219 -12.62 13.93 4.01
CA ASN A 219 -13.14 14.87 3.02
C ASN A 219 -12.85 16.33 3.38
N ASP A 220 -12.94 16.68 4.66
CA ASP A 220 -12.63 18.05 5.11
C ASP A 220 -11.11 18.33 5.06
N LEU A 221 -10.29 17.31 5.32
CA LEU A 221 -8.83 17.44 5.15
C LEU A 221 -8.42 17.66 3.70
N LEU A 222 -9.16 17.11 2.74
CA LEU A 222 -8.88 17.22 1.30
C LEU A 222 -9.47 18.50 0.67
N ARG A 223 -10.25 19.27 1.40
CA ARG A 223 -10.73 20.59 0.96
C ARG A 223 -9.70 21.68 1.29
N ASP A 224 -9.58 22.64 0.38
CA ASP A 224 -8.78 23.87 0.58
C ASP A 224 -9.42 24.80 1.60
#